data_38b05d4ff5bd35db2e68ddc1d953d111
#
_entry.id   38b05d4ff5bd35db2e68ddc1d953d111
#
_cell.length_a   1.000
_cell.length_b   1.000
_cell.length_c   1.000
_cell.angle_alpha   90.00
_cell.angle_beta   90.00
_cell.angle_gamma   90.00
#
_symmetry.space_group_name_H-M   'P 1'
#
loop_
_entity.id
_entity.type
_entity.pdbx_description
1 polymer ?
#
loop_
_entity_poly.entity_id
_entity_poly.type
_entity_poly.pdbx_seq_one_letter_code
_entity_poly.pdbx_strand_id
1 'polypeptide(L)'
;LVNCAAGIARLSAGAPGTGRAVDGSARGTTRRSRTDHVKSAQLAERKNMKRILSTFVFLAAAFALTGCGYNDFQRLDEQVNASWSEVLNQYQRRADLIPNIVNTVKGEANFEQETLTRVIEARAKATSIQATPELVNDPDAFQRFQSAQGELSSALSRLIAVSENYPNLKANQGFQDLRVQLEGTENRITVARNRYIKAVAEYNVLARSFPTNLTAMIFDYDPKPNFTVQNAEAISTPPTVSFDKPASK
;
A
#
# COMPACT_ATOMS: atom_id res chain seq x y z
N LEU A 1 -30.18 1.65 7.52
CA LEU A 1 -31.35 1.12 8.26
C LEU A 1 -31.27 1.54 9.72
N VAL A 2 -32.18 2.27 10.12
CA VAL A 2 -33.08 2.37 11.26
C VAL A 2 -33.30 3.81 11.64
N ASN A 3 -34.52 4.21 11.28
CA ASN A 3 -35.37 5.26 11.84
C ASN A 3 -35.36 5.36 13.35
N CYS A 4 -35.47 6.56 13.87
CA CYS A 4 -36.42 6.84 14.94
C CYS A 4 -36.90 8.29 14.83
N ALA A 5 -38.18 8.39 14.53
CA ALA A 5 -38.99 9.61 14.51
C ALA A 5 -39.70 9.79 15.84
N ALA A 6 -40.15 11.02 16.06
CA ALA A 6 -41.33 11.47 16.77
C ALA A 6 -41.34 11.51 18.31
N GLY A 7 -41.64 12.69 18.80
CA GLY A 7 -42.11 12.96 20.17
C GLY A 7 -42.68 14.36 20.25
N ILE A 8 -43.93 14.45 19.86
CA ILE A 8 -44.84 15.62 19.99
C ILE A 8 -45.26 15.75 21.46
N ALA A 9 -45.27 16.94 22.03
CA ALA A 9 -46.22 17.28 23.11
C ALA A 9 -46.56 18.76 23.08
N ARG A 10 -47.79 19.04 22.66
CA ARG A 10 -48.57 20.28 22.92
C ARG A 10 -49.12 20.25 24.36
N LEU A 11 -49.31 21.45 24.91
CA LEU A 11 -50.39 21.83 25.85
C LEU A 11 -50.27 23.34 26.01
N SER A 12 -51.12 24.14 25.48
CA SER A 12 -52.51 24.50 25.72
C SER A 12 -52.75 25.34 26.98
N ALA A 13 -53.10 26.60 26.72
CA ALA A 13 -54.23 27.40 27.22
C ALA A 13 -54.24 27.92 28.65
N GLY A 14 -54.58 29.20 28.75
CA GLY A 14 -55.13 29.82 29.96
C GLY A 14 -55.05 31.35 29.96
N ALA A 15 -56.04 32.02 29.44
CA ALA A 15 -56.43 33.40 29.80
C ALA A 15 -57.70 33.29 30.70
N PRO A 16 -58.29 34.38 31.22
CA PRO A 16 -57.95 35.79 31.31
C PRO A 16 -58.19 36.39 32.75
N GLY A 17 -57.86 37.66 32.95
CA GLY A 17 -58.21 38.34 34.24
C GLY A 17 -57.98 39.88 34.13
N THR A 18 -59.05 40.54 34.06
CA THR A 18 -59.41 41.95 34.09
C THR A 18 -58.76 42.83 35.16
N GLY A 19 -58.45 44.08 34.80
CA GLY A 19 -58.84 45.22 35.62
C GLY A 19 -57.77 46.05 36.29
N ARG A 20 -57.63 47.26 35.86
CA ARG A 20 -57.74 48.53 36.58
C ARG A 20 -56.60 49.50 36.29
N ALA A 21 -56.98 50.56 35.66
CA ALA A 21 -56.19 51.76 35.50
C ALA A 21 -56.02 52.48 36.86
N VAL A 22 -54.81 52.92 37.14
CA VAL A 22 -54.57 54.07 38.04
C VAL A 22 -53.34 54.83 37.53
N ASP A 23 -53.60 56.09 37.33
CA ASP A 23 -52.77 57.19 36.98
C ASP A 23 -51.47 57.33 37.81
N GLY A 24 -50.42 57.84 37.25
CA GLY A 24 -49.18 58.12 38.01
C GLY A 24 -47.98 58.52 37.13
N SER A 25 -48.08 59.72 36.60
CA SER A 25 -46.99 60.48 35.98
C SER A 25 -45.68 60.48 36.81
N ALA A 26 -44.53 60.45 36.14
CA ALA A 26 -43.16 60.72 36.58
C ALA A 26 -42.36 59.55 37.12
N ARG A 27 -41.88 58.69 36.23
CA ARG A 27 -40.58 57.93 36.39
C ARG A 27 -40.12 57.41 35.03
N GLY A 28 -39.89 58.28 34.07
CA GLY A 28 -39.62 57.92 32.67
C GLY A 28 -38.13 57.71 32.28
N THR A 29 -37.18 57.99 33.14
CA THR A 29 -35.77 58.05 32.69
C THR A 29 -34.86 56.88 33.15
N THR A 30 -35.22 56.17 34.22
CA THR A 30 -34.39 55.07 34.74
C THR A 30 -34.73 53.72 34.14
N ARG A 31 -35.86 53.58 33.47
CA ARG A 31 -36.32 52.29 32.93
C ARG A 31 -35.72 52.00 31.51
N ARG A 32 -35.33 53.05 30.77
CA ARG A 32 -34.79 52.91 29.40
C ARG A 32 -33.36 52.40 29.37
N SER A 33 -32.52 52.78 30.35
CA SER A 33 -31.12 52.31 30.44
C SER A 33 -31.02 50.83 30.85
N ARG A 34 -31.96 50.34 31.64
CA ARG A 34 -31.95 48.95 32.11
C ARG A 34 -32.38 47.96 31.04
N THR A 35 -33.28 48.34 30.12
CA THR A 35 -33.71 47.55 28.97
C THR A 35 -32.65 47.48 27.87
N ASP A 36 -31.85 48.51 27.72
CA ASP A 36 -30.79 48.55 26.71
C ASP A 36 -29.57 47.70 27.19
N HIS A 37 -29.25 47.68 28.47
CA HIS A 37 -28.23 46.76 29.01
C HIS A 37 -28.64 45.30 28.94
N VAL A 38 -29.91 44.95 29.15
CA VAL A 38 -30.37 43.57 29.02
C VAL A 38 -30.35 43.12 27.54
N LYS A 39 -30.73 43.98 26.62
CA LYS A 39 -30.67 43.68 25.15
C LYS A 39 -29.24 43.53 24.66
N SER A 40 -28.29 44.35 25.16
CA SER A 40 -26.89 44.25 24.78
C SER A 40 -26.23 42.99 25.32
N ALA A 41 -26.57 42.57 26.56
CA ALA A 41 -26.13 41.31 27.13
C ALA A 41 -26.67 40.09 26.37
N GLN A 42 -27.97 40.08 26.03
CA GLN A 42 -28.55 39.01 25.20
C GLN A 42 -27.99 38.93 23.80
N LEU A 43 -27.61 40.05 23.16
CA LEU A 43 -26.96 40.11 21.87
C LEU A 43 -25.50 39.56 21.97
N ALA A 44 -24.80 39.86 23.04
CA ALA A 44 -23.45 39.34 23.30
C ALA A 44 -23.46 37.83 23.53
N GLU A 45 -24.40 37.30 24.30
CA GLU A 45 -24.59 35.85 24.49
C GLU A 45 -24.93 35.11 23.22
N ARG A 46 -25.82 35.68 22.39
CA ARG A 46 -26.14 35.11 21.05
C ARG A 46 -24.95 35.12 20.10
N LYS A 47 -24.09 36.14 20.14
CA LYS A 47 -22.84 36.18 19.36
C LYS A 47 -21.84 35.12 19.83
N ASN A 48 -21.68 34.97 21.14
CA ASN A 48 -20.79 33.97 21.70
C ASN A 48 -21.29 32.53 21.41
N MET A 49 -22.61 32.29 21.54
CA MET A 49 -23.22 31.00 21.20
C MET A 49 -23.04 30.65 19.72
N LYS A 50 -23.17 31.61 18.80
CA LYS A 50 -22.90 31.39 17.37
C LYS A 50 -21.43 31.09 17.10
N ARG A 51 -20.49 31.73 17.81
CA ARG A 51 -19.05 31.46 17.71
C ARG A 51 -18.73 30.05 18.21
N ILE A 52 -19.26 29.66 19.37
CA ILE A 52 -19.08 28.32 19.95
C ILE A 52 -19.67 27.25 19.00
N LEU A 53 -20.88 27.47 18.47
CA LEU A 53 -21.50 26.56 17.50
C LEU A 53 -20.69 26.46 16.20
N SER A 54 -20.19 27.60 15.69
CA SER A 54 -19.31 27.63 14.50
C SER A 54 -18.00 26.87 14.74
N THR A 55 -17.38 27.05 15.90
CA THR A 55 -16.17 26.33 16.28
C THR A 55 -16.42 24.83 16.42
N PHE A 56 -17.55 24.45 17.01
CA PHE A 56 -17.93 23.04 17.15
C PHE A 56 -18.22 22.39 15.79
N VAL A 57 -18.91 23.08 14.88
CA VAL A 57 -19.17 22.60 13.52
C VAL A 57 -17.86 22.46 12.73
N PHE A 58 -16.95 23.42 12.88
CA PHE A 58 -15.64 23.35 12.24
C PHE A 58 -14.80 22.16 12.77
N LEU A 59 -14.82 21.93 14.09
CA LEU A 59 -14.15 20.82 14.74
C LEU A 59 -14.76 19.46 14.31
N ALA A 60 -16.09 19.37 14.23
CA ALA A 60 -16.79 18.18 13.76
C ALA A 60 -16.52 17.89 12.28
N ALA A 61 -16.46 18.93 11.44
CA ALA A 61 -16.10 18.81 10.03
C ALA A 61 -14.63 18.35 9.86
N ALA A 62 -13.70 18.87 10.67
CA ALA A 62 -12.32 18.42 10.68
C ALA A 62 -12.20 16.93 11.11
N PHE A 63 -12.96 16.50 12.09
CA PHE A 63 -13.01 15.11 12.54
C PHE A 63 -13.63 14.16 11.50
N ALA A 64 -14.63 14.61 10.74
CA ALA A 64 -15.23 13.82 9.67
C ALA A 64 -14.28 13.60 8.48
N LEU A 65 -13.40 14.56 8.20
CA LEU A 65 -12.40 14.47 7.14
C LEU A 65 -11.29 13.46 7.46
N THR A 66 -10.93 13.25 8.72
CA THR A 66 -9.89 12.29 9.12
C THR A 66 -10.38 10.83 9.10
N GLY A 67 -11.67 10.57 9.28
CA GLY A 67 -12.22 9.21 9.30
C GLY A 67 -12.24 8.52 7.95
N CYS A 68 -12.32 9.27 6.85
CA CYS A 68 -12.46 8.70 5.50
C CYS A 68 -11.15 8.10 4.94
N GLY A 69 -9.99 8.63 5.33
CA GLY A 69 -8.69 8.15 4.85
C GLY A 69 -8.15 6.93 5.59
N TYR A 70 -8.42 6.78 6.88
CA TYR A 70 -7.90 5.69 7.70
C TYR A 70 -8.32 4.29 7.19
N ASN A 71 -9.60 4.12 6.88
CA ASN A 71 -10.12 2.84 6.39
C ASN A 71 -9.54 2.47 5.02
N ASP A 72 -9.29 3.47 4.16
CA ASP A 72 -8.66 3.24 2.87
C ASP A 72 -7.19 2.81 3.02
N PHE A 73 -6.46 3.39 3.99
CA PHE A 73 -5.10 2.93 4.31
C PHE A 73 -5.09 1.48 4.77
N GLN A 74 -5.97 1.11 5.70
CA GLN A 74 -6.06 -0.28 6.17
C GLN A 74 -6.37 -1.25 5.03
N ARG A 75 -7.31 -0.91 4.16
CA ARG A 75 -7.69 -1.72 3.02
C ARG A 75 -6.54 -1.88 2.01
N LEU A 76 -5.83 -0.79 1.69
CA LEU A 76 -4.72 -0.84 0.74
C LEU A 76 -3.48 -1.49 1.34
N ASP A 77 -3.22 -1.33 2.64
CA ASP A 77 -2.14 -2.02 3.34
C ASP A 77 -2.36 -3.53 3.29
N GLU A 78 -3.56 -3.99 3.60
CA GLU A 78 -3.91 -5.41 3.51
C GLU A 78 -3.80 -5.94 2.06
N GLN A 79 -4.18 -5.14 1.07
CA GLN A 79 -4.01 -5.49 -0.34
C GLN A 79 -2.53 -5.62 -0.73
N VAL A 80 -1.65 -4.76 -0.23
CA VAL A 80 -0.19 -4.87 -0.42
C VAL A 80 0.32 -6.15 0.23
N ASN A 81 -0.06 -6.43 1.49
CA ASN A 81 0.36 -7.62 2.23
C ASN A 81 -0.11 -8.92 1.55
N ALA A 82 -1.36 -8.95 1.06
CA ALA A 82 -1.89 -10.08 0.30
C ALA A 82 -1.13 -10.30 -1.02
N SER A 83 -0.85 -9.22 -1.76
CA SER A 83 -0.08 -9.29 -3.00
C SER A 83 1.36 -9.71 -2.75
N TRP A 84 1.96 -9.26 -1.65
CA TRP A 84 3.30 -9.69 -1.22
C TRP A 84 3.34 -11.19 -0.90
N SER A 85 2.35 -11.68 -0.15
CA SER A 85 2.23 -13.10 0.16
C SER A 85 2.12 -13.95 -1.11
N GLU A 86 1.44 -13.49 -2.15
CA GLU A 86 1.40 -14.16 -3.45
C GLU A 86 2.80 -14.22 -4.10
N VAL A 87 3.55 -13.12 -4.06
CA VAL A 87 4.95 -13.08 -4.54
C VAL A 87 5.80 -14.10 -3.80
N LEU A 88 5.74 -14.13 -2.48
CA LEU A 88 6.50 -15.08 -1.66
C LEU A 88 6.17 -16.53 -1.96
N ASN A 89 4.90 -16.86 -2.14
CA ASN A 89 4.47 -18.21 -2.52
C ASN A 89 5.08 -18.66 -3.86
N GLN A 90 5.18 -17.77 -4.83
CA GLN A 90 5.82 -18.13 -6.12
C GLN A 90 7.34 -18.27 -5.99
N TYR A 91 8.01 -17.45 -5.18
CA TYR A 91 9.44 -17.62 -4.91
C TYR A 91 9.73 -18.90 -4.12
N GLN A 92 8.90 -19.25 -3.13
CA GLN A 92 9.02 -20.52 -2.42
C GLN A 92 8.88 -21.70 -3.38
N ARG A 93 7.85 -21.70 -4.24
CA ARG A 93 7.67 -22.73 -5.25
C ARG A 93 8.89 -22.89 -6.16
N ARG A 94 9.50 -21.77 -6.57
CA ARG A 94 10.75 -21.81 -7.36
C ARG A 94 11.89 -22.47 -6.57
N ALA A 95 12.08 -22.07 -5.31
CA ALA A 95 13.12 -22.61 -4.45
C ALA A 95 12.97 -24.12 -4.21
N ASP A 96 11.73 -24.63 -4.15
CA ASP A 96 11.41 -26.04 -3.96
C ASP A 96 11.66 -26.90 -5.21
N LEU A 97 11.64 -26.32 -6.41
CA LEU A 97 11.98 -27.01 -7.65
C LEU A 97 13.49 -27.22 -7.83
N ILE A 98 14.34 -26.36 -7.24
CA ILE A 98 15.76 -26.34 -7.49
C ILE A 98 16.47 -27.64 -7.05
N PRO A 99 16.21 -28.24 -5.88
CA PRO A 99 16.82 -29.51 -5.52
C PRO A 99 16.56 -30.62 -6.54
N ASN A 100 15.38 -30.68 -7.11
CA ASN A 100 15.00 -31.70 -8.10
C ASN A 100 15.79 -31.47 -9.40
N ILE A 101 15.89 -30.22 -9.87
CA ILE A 101 16.70 -29.87 -11.04
C ILE A 101 18.17 -30.22 -10.82
N VAL A 102 18.73 -29.82 -9.68
CA VAL A 102 20.14 -30.10 -9.33
C VAL A 102 20.40 -31.60 -9.28
N ASN A 103 19.50 -32.40 -8.68
CA ASN A 103 19.65 -33.85 -8.60
C ASN A 103 19.58 -34.52 -9.96
N THR A 104 18.68 -34.06 -10.83
CA THR A 104 18.58 -34.56 -12.21
C THR A 104 19.82 -34.25 -13.02
N VAL A 105 20.36 -33.04 -12.91
CA VAL A 105 21.56 -32.60 -13.62
C VAL A 105 22.82 -33.29 -13.08
N LYS A 106 22.93 -33.56 -11.77
CA LYS A 106 24.02 -34.33 -11.16
C LYS A 106 24.14 -35.76 -11.68
N GLY A 107 23.05 -36.32 -12.20
CA GLY A 107 23.03 -37.62 -12.85
C GLY A 107 23.73 -37.65 -14.21
N GLU A 108 23.98 -36.50 -14.84
CA GLU A 108 24.68 -36.39 -16.11
C GLU A 108 26.20 -36.41 -15.90
N ALA A 109 26.86 -37.33 -16.60
CA ALA A 109 28.32 -37.43 -16.54
C ALA A 109 28.97 -36.17 -17.14
N ASN A 110 29.97 -35.64 -16.43
CA ASN A 110 30.75 -34.48 -16.84
C ASN A 110 30.01 -33.15 -16.91
N PHE A 111 28.84 -33.00 -16.24
CA PHE A 111 28.21 -31.72 -16.14
C PHE A 111 29.06 -30.71 -15.37
N GLU A 112 29.06 -29.47 -15.79
CA GLU A 112 29.87 -28.38 -15.23
C GLU A 112 29.53 -28.12 -13.74
N GLN A 113 30.44 -28.60 -12.86
CA GLN A 113 30.27 -28.53 -11.41
C GLN A 113 30.12 -27.10 -10.90
N GLU A 114 30.82 -26.15 -11.51
CA GLU A 114 30.74 -24.73 -11.13
C GLU A 114 29.33 -24.18 -11.30
N THR A 115 28.66 -24.50 -12.41
CA THR A 115 27.28 -24.05 -12.66
C THR A 115 26.30 -24.60 -11.61
N LEU A 116 26.45 -25.87 -11.19
CA LEU A 116 25.63 -26.44 -10.12
C LEU A 116 25.89 -25.77 -8.76
N THR A 117 27.16 -25.53 -8.44
CA THR A 117 27.55 -24.87 -7.17
C THR A 117 26.94 -23.47 -7.11
N ARG A 118 27.01 -22.68 -8.18
CA ARG A 118 26.41 -21.33 -8.24
C ARG A 118 24.89 -21.35 -8.02
N VAL A 119 24.18 -22.33 -8.55
CA VAL A 119 22.72 -22.45 -8.32
C VAL A 119 22.43 -22.78 -6.86
N ILE A 120 23.20 -23.68 -6.25
CA ILE A 120 23.03 -24.06 -4.85
C ILE A 120 23.32 -22.87 -3.92
N GLU A 121 24.39 -22.13 -4.16
CA GLU A 121 24.76 -20.93 -3.40
C GLU A 121 23.73 -19.82 -3.55
N ALA A 122 23.31 -19.53 -4.78
CA ALA A 122 22.28 -18.52 -5.03
C ALA A 122 20.93 -18.88 -4.37
N ARG A 123 20.56 -20.17 -4.37
CA ARG A 123 19.39 -20.65 -3.64
C ARG A 123 19.54 -20.44 -2.14
N ALA A 124 20.68 -20.83 -1.56
CA ALA A 124 20.95 -20.66 -0.13
C ALA A 124 20.85 -19.19 0.27
N LYS A 125 21.42 -18.28 -0.52
CA LYS A 125 21.36 -16.85 -0.32
C LYS A 125 19.91 -16.31 -0.42
N ALA A 126 19.16 -16.72 -1.44
CA ALA A 126 17.78 -16.29 -1.65
C ALA A 126 16.85 -16.77 -0.53
N THR A 127 17.09 -17.97 0.03
CA THR A 127 16.27 -18.54 1.11
C THR A 127 16.72 -18.14 2.52
N SER A 128 17.94 -17.60 2.68
CA SER A 128 18.42 -17.11 3.98
C SER A 128 17.78 -15.81 4.43
N ILE A 129 17.23 -15.04 3.49
CA ILE A 129 16.52 -13.79 3.79
C ILE A 129 15.12 -14.15 4.26
N GLN A 130 14.81 -13.85 5.52
CA GLN A 130 13.47 -14.05 6.05
C GLN A 130 12.50 -13.04 5.38
N ALA A 131 11.71 -13.55 4.45
CA ALA A 131 10.76 -12.76 3.71
C ALA A 131 9.43 -12.66 4.50
N THR A 132 9.46 -11.88 5.59
CA THR A 132 8.27 -11.63 6.42
C THR A 132 7.40 -10.52 5.81
N PRO A 133 6.14 -10.35 6.26
CA PRO A 133 5.31 -9.22 5.84
C PRO A 133 5.93 -7.85 6.13
N GLU A 134 6.75 -7.75 7.18
CA GLU A 134 7.43 -6.52 7.59
C GLU A 134 8.53 -6.09 6.60
N LEU A 135 9.02 -7.01 5.77
CA LEU A 135 10.06 -6.71 4.76
C LEU A 135 9.62 -5.63 3.77
N VAL A 136 8.31 -5.51 3.51
CA VAL A 136 7.76 -4.45 2.64
C VAL A 136 7.77 -3.06 3.29
N ASN A 137 8.17 -2.94 4.55
CA ASN A 137 8.32 -1.67 5.27
C ASN A 137 9.80 -1.25 5.40
N ASP A 138 10.76 -2.12 5.00
CA ASP A 138 12.20 -1.86 5.04
C ASP A 138 12.77 -1.83 3.60
N PRO A 139 13.05 -0.66 3.02
CA PRO A 139 13.57 -0.53 1.67
C PRO A 139 14.90 -1.26 1.44
N ASP A 140 15.79 -1.26 2.43
CA ASP A 140 17.10 -1.89 2.33
C ASP A 140 16.99 -3.43 2.37
N ALA A 141 16.15 -3.95 3.25
CA ALA A 141 15.86 -5.39 3.31
C ALA A 141 15.17 -5.85 2.02
N PHE A 142 14.24 -5.06 1.51
CA PHE A 142 13.55 -5.32 0.24
C PHE A 142 14.53 -5.37 -0.93
N GLN A 143 15.47 -4.43 -1.01
CA GLN A 143 16.49 -4.40 -2.05
C GLN A 143 17.43 -5.60 -1.97
N ARG A 144 17.88 -5.99 -0.77
CA ARG A 144 18.69 -7.20 -0.57
C ARG A 144 17.94 -8.46 -1.03
N PHE A 145 16.67 -8.57 -0.68
CA PHE A 145 15.81 -9.66 -1.16
C PHE A 145 15.70 -9.68 -2.68
N GLN A 146 15.40 -8.54 -3.30
CA GLN A 146 15.32 -8.42 -4.76
C GLN A 146 16.62 -8.82 -5.45
N SER A 147 17.76 -8.39 -4.92
CA SER A 147 19.08 -8.74 -5.45
C SER A 147 19.35 -10.24 -5.38
N ALA A 148 19.10 -10.86 -4.22
CA ALA A 148 19.31 -12.32 -4.04
C ALA A 148 18.41 -13.15 -4.97
N GLN A 149 17.15 -12.74 -5.16
CA GLN A 149 16.24 -13.39 -6.09
C GLN A 149 16.67 -13.21 -7.56
N GLY A 150 17.26 -12.06 -7.89
CA GLY A 150 17.85 -11.80 -9.21
C GLY A 150 19.09 -12.65 -9.51
N GLU A 151 19.97 -12.82 -8.53
CA GLU A 151 21.14 -13.71 -8.63
C GLU A 151 20.70 -15.16 -8.88
N LEU A 152 19.66 -15.62 -8.17
CA LEU A 152 19.11 -16.96 -8.38
C LEU A 152 18.53 -17.13 -9.78
N SER A 153 17.77 -16.14 -10.29
CA SER A 153 17.26 -16.19 -11.67
C SER A 153 18.38 -16.26 -12.70
N SER A 154 19.46 -15.51 -12.50
CA SER A 154 20.65 -15.52 -13.37
C SER A 154 21.36 -16.86 -13.34
N ALA A 155 21.53 -17.45 -12.17
CA ALA A 155 22.16 -18.77 -12.00
C ALA A 155 21.32 -19.88 -12.68
N LEU A 156 20.01 -19.85 -12.53
CA LEU A 156 19.10 -20.80 -13.19
C LEU A 156 19.09 -20.65 -14.72
N SER A 157 19.10 -19.43 -15.21
CA SER A 157 19.20 -19.15 -16.66
C SER A 157 20.51 -19.69 -17.24
N ARG A 158 21.62 -19.53 -16.50
CA ARG A 158 22.92 -20.09 -16.90
C ARG A 158 22.88 -21.63 -16.89
N LEU A 159 22.29 -22.27 -15.86
CA LEU A 159 22.13 -23.72 -15.81
C LEU A 159 21.41 -24.23 -17.06
N ILE A 160 20.29 -23.61 -17.44
CA ILE A 160 19.52 -23.99 -18.61
C ILE A 160 20.35 -23.81 -19.89
N ALA A 161 21.06 -22.68 -20.03
CA ALA A 161 21.90 -22.44 -21.19
C ALA A 161 23.05 -23.46 -21.32
N VAL A 162 23.71 -23.82 -20.22
CA VAL A 162 24.77 -24.84 -20.20
C VAL A 162 24.22 -26.23 -20.53
N SER A 163 23.01 -26.54 -20.05
CA SER A 163 22.37 -27.84 -20.31
C SER A 163 22.12 -28.14 -21.78
N GLU A 164 22.05 -27.12 -22.62
CA GLU A 164 21.90 -27.30 -24.08
C GLU A 164 23.11 -28.00 -24.74
N ASN A 165 24.29 -27.98 -24.07
CA ASN A 165 25.50 -28.66 -24.52
C ASN A 165 25.51 -30.17 -24.17
N TYR A 166 24.50 -30.66 -23.43
CA TYR A 166 24.40 -32.04 -22.96
C TYR A 166 23.20 -32.75 -23.59
N PRO A 167 23.36 -33.45 -24.71
CA PRO A 167 22.25 -34.07 -25.47
C PRO A 167 21.45 -35.07 -24.63
N ASN A 168 22.12 -35.86 -23.78
CA ASN A 168 21.44 -36.83 -22.91
C ASN A 168 20.52 -36.18 -21.87
N LEU A 169 21.02 -35.08 -21.27
CA LEU A 169 20.23 -34.30 -20.32
C LEU A 169 19.05 -33.63 -21.00
N LYS A 170 19.29 -33.08 -22.20
CA LYS A 170 18.25 -32.47 -23.03
C LYS A 170 17.16 -33.47 -23.44
N ALA A 171 17.52 -34.72 -23.68
CA ALA A 171 16.59 -35.80 -24.00
C ALA A 171 15.88 -36.40 -22.77
N ASN A 172 16.34 -36.06 -21.55
CA ASN A 172 15.76 -36.58 -20.32
C ASN A 172 14.38 -35.92 -20.04
N GLN A 173 13.33 -36.74 -20.05
CA GLN A 173 11.96 -36.25 -19.84
C GLN A 173 11.79 -35.54 -18.49
N GLY A 174 12.38 -36.09 -17.40
CA GLY A 174 12.32 -35.48 -16.08
C GLY A 174 12.92 -34.09 -16.04
N PHE A 175 14.05 -33.87 -16.75
CA PHE A 175 14.66 -32.56 -16.88
C PHE A 175 13.77 -31.59 -17.67
N GLN A 176 13.17 -32.03 -18.77
CA GLN A 176 12.26 -31.22 -19.57
C GLN A 176 11.03 -30.78 -18.77
N ASP A 177 10.42 -31.68 -18.01
CA ASP A 177 9.26 -31.39 -17.16
C ASP A 177 9.62 -30.36 -16.09
N LEU A 178 10.79 -30.48 -15.46
CA LEU A 178 11.28 -29.53 -14.46
C LEU A 178 11.58 -28.16 -15.07
N ARG A 179 12.15 -28.11 -16.28
CA ARG A 179 12.38 -26.87 -17.04
C ARG A 179 11.07 -26.15 -17.32
N VAL A 180 10.05 -26.86 -17.84
CA VAL A 180 8.72 -26.28 -18.09
C VAL A 180 8.07 -25.75 -16.80
N GLN A 181 8.21 -26.48 -15.68
CA GLN A 181 7.71 -26.04 -14.38
C GLN A 181 8.43 -24.78 -13.91
N LEU A 182 9.74 -24.70 -14.10
CA LEU A 182 10.55 -23.53 -13.74
C LEU A 182 10.14 -22.30 -14.56
N GLU A 183 10.04 -22.43 -15.88
CA GLU A 183 9.58 -21.37 -16.80
C GLU A 183 8.16 -20.90 -16.44
N GLY A 184 7.26 -21.83 -16.15
CA GLY A 184 5.92 -21.53 -15.68
C GLY A 184 5.91 -20.81 -14.32
N THR A 185 6.88 -21.08 -13.44
CA THR A 185 7.01 -20.40 -12.15
C THR A 185 7.54 -18.99 -12.33
N GLU A 186 8.53 -18.75 -13.22
CA GLU A 186 9.02 -17.40 -13.54
C GLU A 186 7.90 -16.52 -14.12
N ASN A 187 7.05 -17.05 -14.99
CA ASN A 187 5.89 -16.33 -15.47
C ASN A 187 4.93 -15.94 -14.36
N ARG A 188 4.66 -16.85 -13.41
CA ARG A 188 3.82 -16.56 -12.24
C ARG A 188 4.45 -15.54 -11.30
N ILE A 189 5.76 -15.60 -11.09
CA ILE A 189 6.51 -14.57 -10.33
C ILE A 189 6.31 -13.21 -10.99
N THR A 190 6.44 -13.12 -12.31
CA THR A 190 6.25 -11.87 -13.04
C THR A 190 4.84 -11.31 -12.85
N VAL A 191 3.81 -12.15 -12.94
CA VAL A 191 2.41 -11.75 -12.72
C VAL A 191 2.20 -11.29 -11.27
N ALA A 192 2.70 -12.05 -10.29
CA ALA A 192 2.58 -11.70 -8.87
C ALA A 192 3.30 -10.38 -8.55
N ARG A 193 4.51 -10.16 -9.09
CA ARG A 193 5.23 -8.89 -8.96
C ARG A 193 4.45 -7.72 -9.54
N ASN A 194 3.84 -7.88 -10.71
CA ASN A 194 3.04 -6.82 -11.31
C ASN A 194 1.81 -6.47 -10.47
N ARG A 195 1.17 -7.45 -9.82
CA ARG A 195 0.07 -7.21 -8.86
C ARG A 195 0.55 -6.44 -7.64
N TYR A 196 1.69 -6.84 -7.07
CA TYR A 196 2.31 -6.13 -5.95
C TYR A 196 2.67 -4.68 -6.33
N ILE A 197 3.32 -4.47 -7.49
CA ILE A 197 3.67 -3.13 -7.99
C ILE A 197 2.44 -2.23 -8.06
N LYS A 198 1.32 -2.76 -8.56
CA LYS A 198 0.06 -2.03 -8.65
C LYS A 198 -0.51 -1.71 -7.26
N ALA A 199 -0.55 -2.68 -6.35
CA ALA A 199 -1.05 -2.47 -4.99
C ALA A 199 -0.23 -1.42 -4.23
N VAL A 200 1.11 -1.48 -4.32
CA VAL A 200 2.02 -0.48 -3.73
C VAL A 200 1.82 0.89 -4.36
N ALA A 201 1.62 0.98 -5.68
CA ALA A 201 1.37 2.26 -6.33
C ALA A 201 0.08 2.91 -5.83
N GLU A 202 -1.01 2.15 -5.67
CA GLU A 202 -2.28 2.63 -5.13
C GLU A 202 -2.13 3.11 -3.68
N TYR A 203 -1.43 2.35 -2.83
CA TYR A 203 -1.11 2.73 -1.46
C TYR A 203 -0.28 4.02 -1.41
N ASN A 204 0.80 4.10 -2.17
CA ASN A 204 1.71 5.24 -2.17
C ASN A 204 1.05 6.52 -2.73
N VAL A 205 0.10 6.40 -3.68
CA VAL A 205 -0.72 7.51 -4.14
C VAL A 205 -1.59 8.03 -3.01
N LEU A 206 -2.27 7.15 -2.26
CA LEU A 206 -3.10 7.56 -1.13
C LEU A 206 -2.25 8.27 -0.05
N ALA A 207 -1.05 7.74 0.27
CA ALA A 207 -0.16 8.33 1.27
C ALA A 207 0.33 9.74 0.91
N ARG A 208 0.39 10.07 -0.39
CA ARG A 208 0.85 11.37 -0.89
C ARG A 208 -0.27 12.33 -1.29
N SER A 209 -1.51 11.85 -1.38
CA SER A 209 -2.66 12.66 -1.81
C SER A 209 -3.22 13.50 -0.68
N PHE A 210 -3.66 14.72 -0.98
CA PHE A 210 -4.41 15.54 -0.03
C PHE A 210 -5.92 15.14 -0.08
N PRO A 211 -6.62 15.06 1.07
CA PRO A 211 -6.19 15.33 2.46
C PRO A 211 -5.60 14.11 3.20
N THR A 212 -5.53 12.93 2.58
CA THR A 212 -5.11 11.67 3.22
C THR A 212 -3.64 11.65 3.66
N ASN A 213 -2.78 12.50 3.06
CA ASN A 213 -1.40 12.68 3.49
C ASN A 213 -1.28 13.18 4.94
N LEU A 214 -2.29 13.91 5.46
CA LEU A 214 -2.32 14.31 6.87
C LEU A 214 -2.56 13.09 7.77
N THR A 215 -3.43 12.18 7.35
CA THR A 215 -3.65 10.91 8.04
C THR A 215 -2.39 10.05 8.01
N ALA A 216 -1.71 9.99 6.86
CA ALA A 216 -0.45 9.26 6.73
C ALA A 216 0.62 9.77 7.72
N MET A 217 0.76 11.09 7.85
CA MET A 217 1.70 11.72 8.78
C MET A 217 1.36 11.45 10.26
N ILE A 218 0.08 11.40 10.62
CA ILE A 218 -0.36 11.18 12.02
C ILE A 218 -0.16 9.72 12.45
N PHE A 219 -0.33 8.78 11.53
CA PHE A 219 -0.30 7.34 11.80
C PHE A 219 0.95 6.65 11.26
N ASP A 220 1.97 7.39 10.81
CA ASP A 220 3.24 6.89 10.27
C ASP A 220 3.05 5.88 9.11
N TYR A 221 2.15 6.22 8.18
CA TYR A 221 1.95 5.43 6.96
C TYR A 221 2.96 5.84 5.89
N ASP A 222 4.17 5.30 6.01
CA ASP A 222 5.24 5.58 5.06
C ASP A 222 5.00 4.94 3.69
N PRO A 223 5.50 5.56 2.60
CA PRO A 223 5.49 4.96 1.29
C PRO A 223 6.27 3.65 1.26
N LYS A 224 5.65 2.59 0.74
CA LYS A 224 6.25 1.27 0.64
C LYS A 224 7.19 1.15 -0.56
N PRO A 225 8.29 0.36 -0.44
CA PRO A 225 9.21 0.10 -1.54
C PRO A 225 8.54 -0.70 -2.66
N ASN A 226 9.02 -0.50 -3.87
CA ASN A 226 8.52 -1.19 -5.04
C ASN A 226 9.65 -1.93 -5.77
N PHE A 227 9.30 -2.92 -6.57
CA PHE A 227 10.28 -3.58 -7.44
C PHE A 227 10.84 -2.59 -8.45
N THR A 228 12.16 -2.53 -8.54
CA THR A 228 12.88 -1.73 -9.52
C THR A 228 13.57 -2.64 -10.54
N VAL A 229 13.87 -2.08 -11.70
CA VAL A 229 14.63 -2.80 -12.73
C VAL A 229 16.09 -2.80 -12.30
N GLN A 230 16.69 -3.98 -12.20
CA GLN A 230 18.13 -4.08 -12.00
C GLN A 230 18.85 -3.63 -13.27
N ASN A 231 19.89 -2.81 -13.15
CA ASN A 231 20.65 -2.25 -14.27
C ASN A 231 19.84 -1.30 -15.17
N ALA A 232 19.04 -0.43 -14.61
CA ALA A 232 18.28 0.57 -15.37
C ALA A 232 19.18 1.40 -16.33
N GLU A 233 20.42 1.68 -15.93
CA GLU A 233 21.41 2.38 -16.78
C GLU A 233 21.80 1.55 -18.01
N ALA A 234 22.02 0.25 -17.87
CA ALA A 234 22.38 -0.62 -18.99
C ALA A 234 21.21 -0.81 -19.98
N ILE A 235 19.96 -0.75 -19.49
CA ILE A 235 18.76 -0.87 -20.33
C ILE A 235 18.44 0.45 -21.04
N SER A 236 18.82 1.58 -20.45
CA SER A 236 18.59 2.92 -21.04
C SER A 236 19.52 3.22 -22.21
N THR A 237 20.64 2.51 -22.35
CA THR A 237 21.56 2.65 -23.47
C THR A 237 21.21 1.63 -24.57
N PRO A 238 20.76 2.06 -25.76
CA PRO A 238 20.50 1.13 -26.84
C PRO A 238 21.78 0.35 -27.19
N PRO A 239 21.72 -0.99 -27.40
CA PRO A 239 22.89 -1.74 -27.83
C PRO A 239 23.34 -1.23 -29.20
N THR A 240 24.62 -0.88 -29.33
CA THR A 240 25.21 -0.54 -30.61
C THR A 240 25.34 -1.82 -31.43
N VAL A 241 24.51 -1.96 -32.44
CA VAL A 241 24.61 -3.07 -33.42
C VAL A 241 25.61 -2.65 -34.49
N SER A 242 26.83 -3.23 -34.45
CA SER A 242 27.80 -3.09 -35.54
C SER A 242 27.57 -4.20 -36.54
N PHE A 243 27.25 -3.83 -37.76
CA PHE A 243 27.14 -4.75 -38.92
C PHE A 243 28.48 -4.90 -39.67
N ASP A 244 29.59 -4.49 -39.08
CA ASP A 244 30.90 -4.62 -39.75
C ASP A 244 31.24 -6.10 -39.92
N LYS A 245 31.28 -6.49 -41.19
CA LYS A 245 31.71 -7.81 -41.63
C LYS A 245 33.19 -7.98 -41.27
N PRO A 246 33.60 -9.03 -40.54
CA PRO A 246 35.01 -9.22 -40.27
C PRO A 246 35.74 -9.33 -41.62
N ALA A 247 36.76 -8.47 -41.82
CA ALA A 247 37.60 -8.53 -42.97
C ALA A 247 38.23 -9.93 -43.06
N SER A 248 37.88 -10.67 -44.10
CA SER A 248 38.51 -11.96 -44.42
C SER A 248 40.01 -11.76 -44.67
N LYS A 249 40.84 -12.39 -43.82
CA LYS A 249 42.25 -12.65 -44.15
C LYS A 249 42.37 -13.91 -44.96
#